data_a874a3b2bb355b89ff6408c21e5a72e3
#
_entry.id   a874a3b2bb355b89ff6408c21e5a72e3
#
_cell.length_a   1.000
_cell.length_b   1.000
_cell.length_c   1.000
_cell.angle_alpha   90.00
_cell.angle_beta   90.00
_cell.angle_gamma   90.00
#
_symmetry.space_group_name_H-M   'P 1'
#
loop_
_entity.id
_entity.type
_entity.pdbx_description
1 polymer ?
#
loop_
_entity_poly.entity_id
_entity_poly.type
_entity_poly.pdbx_seq_one_letter_code
_entity_poly.pdbx_strand_id
1 'polypeptide(L)'
;MTAQEIRKSFLDFFAAKGHQIVPSAPMVIKDDPTLMFTNAGMNPWKGIILGNDPIKFPRVADSQKCLRVSGKHNDLEEVGHDTYHHTMFEMLGNWSFGDYFKAEAIDFAWEYIVDVLKIDPANLYEIGRASCRERV
;
A
#
# COMPACT_ATOMS: atom_id res chain seq x y z
N MET A 1 17.65 9.84 -1.57
CA MET A 1 17.47 8.49 -1.00
C MET A 1 17.40 7.47 -2.13
N THR A 2 18.02 6.32 -1.98
CA THR A 2 17.86 5.18 -2.90
C THR A 2 16.54 4.47 -2.63
N ALA A 3 16.05 3.66 -3.58
CA ALA A 3 14.84 2.86 -3.39
C ALA A 3 14.95 1.91 -2.18
N GLN A 4 16.14 1.37 -1.93
CA GLN A 4 16.38 0.51 -0.77
C GLN A 4 16.29 1.28 0.56
N GLU A 5 16.81 2.49 0.61
CA GLU A 5 16.71 3.36 1.80
C GLU A 5 15.27 3.78 2.07
N ILE A 6 14.50 4.12 1.03
CA ILE A 6 13.07 4.46 1.16
C ILE A 6 12.29 3.27 1.72
N ARG A 7 12.47 2.08 1.13
CA ARG A 7 11.80 0.86 1.61
C ARG A 7 12.13 0.57 3.06
N LYS A 8 13.43 0.64 3.40
CA LYS A 8 13.88 0.39 4.77
C LYS A 8 13.31 1.42 5.75
N SER A 9 13.37 2.72 5.42
CA SER A 9 12.85 3.77 6.29
C SER A 9 11.35 3.63 6.56
N PHE A 10 10.57 3.24 5.55
CA PHE A 10 9.14 2.99 5.70
C PHE A 10 8.86 1.82 6.66
N LEU A 11 9.51 0.69 6.44
CA LEU A 11 9.32 -0.49 7.26
C LEU A 11 9.77 -0.27 8.70
N ASP A 12 10.93 0.38 8.91
CA ASP A 12 11.43 0.72 10.25
C ASP A 12 10.49 1.70 10.98
N PHE A 13 9.95 2.70 10.27
CA PHE A 13 9.00 3.66 10.83
C PHE A 13 7.73 2.94 11.34
N PHE A 14 7.12 2.10 10.52
CA PHE A 14 5.92 1.39 10.92
C PHE A 14 6.18 0.28 11.95
N ALA A 15 7.36 -0.36 11.92
CA ALA A 15 7.78 -1.26 12.99
C ALA A 15 7.84 -0.55 14.34
N ALA A 16 8.38 0.68 14.38
CA ALA A 16 8.41 1.50 15.60
C ALA A 16 7.01 1.92 16.09
N LYS A 17 6.02 1.96 15.19
CA LYS A 17 4.61 2.19 15.51
C LYS A 17 3.84 0.89 15.87
N GLY A 18 4.54 -0.21 16.08
CA GLY A 18 3.97 -1.49 16.50
C GLY A 18 3.37 -2.35 15.39
N HIS A 19 3.73 -2.08 14.13
CA HIS A 19 3.30 -2.91 13.02
C HIS A 19 4.18 -4.15 12.88
N GLN A 20 3.56 -5.29 12.62
CA GLN A 20 4.28 -6.50 12.21
C GLN A 20 4.74 -6.34 10.77
N ILE A 21 6.04 -6.43 10.54
CA ILE A 21 6.59 -6.44 9.19
C ILE A 21 6.42 -7.83 8.58
N VAL A 22 5.82 -7.88 7.40
CA VAL A 22 5.59 -9.12 6.67
C VAL A 22 6.23 -9.07 5.29
N PRO A 23 6.68 -10.21 4.74
CA PRO A 23 7.24 -10.26 3.41
C PRO A 23 6.17 -10.02 2.34
N SER A 24 6.61 -9.54 1.16
CA SER A 24 5.75 -9.47 -0.03
C SER A 24 5.13 -10.83 -0.35
N ALA A 25 3.82 -10.86 -0.57
CA ALA A 25 3.16 -12.04 -1.09
C ALA A 25 3.63 -12.30 -2.54
N PRO A 26 3.49 -13.55 -3.04
CA PRO A 26 3.79 -13.88 -4.43
C PRO A 26 2.97 -13.02 -5.39
N MET A 27 3.58 -12.62 -6.51
CA MET A 27 2.87 -11.88 -7.56
C MET A 27 1.86 -12.75 -8.30
N VAL A 28 2.12 -14.05 -8.42
CA VAL A 28 1.17 -15.02 -9.01
C VAL A 28 0.24 -15.51 -7.91
N ILE A 29 -1.04 -15.25 -8.09
CA ILE A 29 -2.09 -15.64 -7.13
C ILE A 29 -2.66 -16.98 -7.57
N LYS A 30 -2.69 -17.95 -6.65
CA LYS A 30 -3.18 -19.31 -6.96
C LYS A 30 -4.68 -19.50 -6.69
N ASP A 31 -5.22 -18.78 -5.71
CA ASP A 31 -6.54 -19.06 -5.14
C ASP A 31 -7.56 -17.91 -5.33
N ASP A 32 -7.26 -16.90 -6.14
CA ASP A 32 -8.20 -15.83 -6.47
C ASP A 32 -8.53 -15.85 -7.97
N PRO A 33 -9.71 -16.33 -8.36
CA PRO A 33 -10.11 -16.40 -9.78
C PRO A 33 -10.36 -15.03 -10.41
N THR A 34 -10.39 -13.96 -9.61
CA THR A 34 -10.64 -12.60 -10.10
C THR A 34 -9.36 -11.86 -10.45
N LEU A 35 -8.19 -12.38 -10.06
CA LEU A 35 -6.89 -11.75 -10.24
C LEU A 35 -5.88 -12.74 -10.81
N MET A 36 -5.25 -12.39 -11.90
CA MET A 36 -4.13 -13.15 -12.46
C MET A 36 -2.84 -12.89 -11.67
N PHE A 37 -2.62 -11.64 -11.32
CA PHE A 37 -1.44 -11.18 -10.58
C PHE A 37 -1.84 -10.30 -9.39
N THR A 38 -0.99 -10.25 -8.37
CA THR A 38 -1.08 -9.23 -7.32
C THR A 38 -0.84 -7.86 -7.96
N ASN A 39 -1.88 -7.05 -8.04
CA ASN A 39 -1.85 -5.73 -8.68
C ASN A 39 -1.94 -4.56 -7.71
N ALA A 40 -2.14 -4.85 -6.43
CA ALA A 40 -2.21 -3.86 -5.35
C ALA A 40 -1.76 -4.48 -4.02
N GLY A 41 -1.27 -3.64 -3.13
CA GLY A 41 -0.88 -4.04 -1.78
C GLY A 41 -2.03 -4.61 -0.95
N MET A 42 -3.27 -4.31 -1.30
CA MET A 42 -4.46 -4.81 -0.61
C MET A 42 -4.80 -6.27 -0.96
N ASN A 43 -4.36 -6.79 -2.10
CA ASN A 43 -4.79 -8.12 -2.55
C ASN A 43 -4.51 -9.23 -1.54
N PRO A 44 -3.34 -9.32 -0.88
CA PRO A 44 -3.07 -10.35 0.10
C PRO A 44 -3.98 -10.30 1.34
N TRP A 45 -4.58 -9.14 1.61
CA TRP A 45 -5.42 -8.90 2.80
C TRP A 45 -6.91 -9.01 2.52
N LYS A 46 -7.28 -9.33 1.28
CA LYS A 46 -8.69 -9.41 0.83
C LYS A 46 -9.54 -10.33 1.72
N GLY A 47 -9.02 -11.50 2.08
CA GLY A 47 -9.72 -12.44 2.94
C GLY A 47 -10.02 -11.87 4.33
N ILE A 48 -9.06 -11.19 4.94
CA ILE A 48 -9.23 -10.52 6.24
C ILE A 48 -10.21 -9.35 6.13
N ILE A 49 -10.08 -8.52 5.09
CA ILE A 49 -10.96 -7.35 4.87
C ILE A 49 -12.43 -7.79 4.67
N LEU A 50 -12.65 -8.91 4.01
CA LEU A 50 -13.97 -9.47 3.79
C LEU A 50 -14.50 -10.28 4.98
N GLY A 51 -13.68 -10.50 6.03
CA GLY A 51 -14.05 -11.27 7.20
C GLY A 51 -14.02 -12.79 6.99
N ASN A 52 -13.41 -13.27 5.90
CA ASN A 52 -13.28 -14.69 5.59
C ASN A 52 -12.11 -15.34 6.31
N ASP A 53 -11.05 -14.56 6.59
CA ASP A 53 -9.84 -15.04 7.23
C ASP A 53 -9.65 -14.39 8.62
N PRO A 54 -9.05 -15.13 9.57
CA PRO A 54 -8.78 -14.61 10.90
C PRO A 54 -7.70 -13.53 10.86
N ILE A 55 -7.85 -12.52 11.72
CA ILE A 55 -6.84 -11.49 11.94
C ILE A 55 -5.70 -12.09 12.77
N LYS A 56 -4.55 -12.28 12.15
CA LYS A 56 -3.35 -12.79 12.83
C LYS A 56 -2.58 -11.68 13.54
N PHE A 57 -2.47 -10.54 12.90
CA PHE A 57 -1.82 -9.36 13.44
C PHE A 57 -2.72 -8.15 13.20
N PRO A 58 -3.02 -7.34 14.23
CA PRO A 58 -3.92 -6.18 14.09
C PRO A 58 -3.28 -5.03 13.31
N ARG A 59 -1.93 -4.93 13.33
CA ARG A 59 -1.15 -3.93 12.57
C ARG A 59 -0.11 -4.63 11.73
N VAL A 60 -0.07 -4.32 10.45
CA VAL A 60 0.88 -4.90 9.50
C VAL A 60 1.47 -3.81 8.61
N ALA A 61 2.74 -3.93 8.29
CA ALA A 61 3.36 -3.15 7.22
C ALA A 61 4.20 -4.04 6.31
N ASP A 62 4.21 -3.68 5.03
CA ASP A 62 4.89 -4.43 4.00
C ASP A 62 5.39 -3.53 2.85
N SER A 63 6.19 -4.13 1.98
CA SER A 63 6.48 -3.60 0.66
C SER A 63 6.05 -4.66 -0.35
N GLN A 64 4.83 -4.53 -0.86
CA GLN A 64 4.22 -5.51 -1.76
C GLN A 64 4.64 -5.28 -3.20
N LYS A 65 5.23 -6.30 -3.82
CA LYS A 65 5.50 -6.32 -5.27
C LYS A 65 4.21 -6.49 -6.04
N CYS A 66 3.97 -5.62 -7.01
CA CYS A 66 2.75 -5.55 -7.80
C CYS A 66 3.06 -5.59 -9.29
N LEU A 67 2.14 -6.17 -10.05
CA LEU A 67 2.20 -6.25 -11.50
C LEU A 67 0.85 -5.81 -12.10
N ARG A 68 0.86 -4.76 -12.93
CA ARG A 68 -0.33 -4.19 -13.59
C ARG A 68 -0.20 -4.31 -15.09
N VAL A 69 -0.52 -5.48 -15.61
CA VAL A 69 -0.40 -5.82 -17.04
C VAL A 69 -1.70 -6.36 -17.65
N SER A 70 -2.75 -6.45 -16.85
CA SER A 70 -4.04 -6.98 -17.30
C SER A 70 -5.19 -6.56 -16.40
N GLY A 71 -6.43 -6.63 -16.92
CA GLY A 71 -7.65 -6.37 -16.17
C GLY A 71 -7.92 -4.88 -15.95
N LYS A 72 -8.66 -4.56 -14.89
CA LYS A 72 -9.12 -3.20 -14.59
C LYS A 72 -7.98 -2.23 -14.28
N HIS A 73 -6.88 -2.72 -13.72
CA HIS A 73 -5.67 -1.95 -13.43
C HIS A 73 -4.56 -2.37 -14.40
N ASN A 74 -4.74 -1.99 -15.67
CA ASN A 74 -3.77 -2.26 -16.73
C ASN A 74 -3.08 -0.95 -17.10
N ASP A 75 -1.79 -0.86 -16.82
CA ASP A 75 -0.98 0.33 -17.10
C ASP A 75 -0.17 0.19 -18.40
N LEU A 76 -0.43 -0.85 -19.22
CA LEU A 76 0.37 -1.13 -20.43
C LEU A 76 0.30 -0.01 -21.48
N GLU A 77 -0.81 0.72 -21.52
CA GLU A 77 -0.98 1.81 -22.49
C GLU A 77 -0.21 3.07 -22.08
N GLU A 78 0.03 3.27 -20.79
CA GLU A 78 0.72 4.43 -20.24
C GLU A 78 2.22 4.20 -20.11
N VAL A 79 2.64 2.95 -19.88
CA VAL A 79 4.06 2.60 -19.71
C VAL A 79 4.86 2.89 -20.98
N GLY A 80 5.88 3.73 -20.83
CA GLY A 80 6.72 4.19 -21.94
C GLY A 80 6.22 5.47 -22.61
N HIS A 81 5.01 5.94 -22.28
CA HIS A 81 4.48 7.21 -22.74
C HIS A 81 4.65 8.33 -21.70
N ASP A 82 4.74 7.97 -20.44
CA ASP A 82 5.05 8.89 -19.35
C ASP A 82 6.27 8.39 -18.53
N THR A 83 6.60 9.10 -17.46
CA THR A 83 7.78 8.82 -16.62
C THR A 83 7.43 8.21 -15.26
N TYR A 84 6.17 7.94 -14.98
CA TYR A 84 5.69 7.50 -13.66
C TYR A 84 4.84 6.24 -13.67
N HIS A 85 4.33 5.76 -14.80
CA HIS A 85 3.69 4.45 -14.89
C HIS A 85 4.71 3.34 -15.15
N HIS A 86 4.59 2.27 -14.38
CA HIS A 86 5.40 1.06 -14.50
C HIS A 86 4.52 -0.18 -14.42
N THR A 87 4.81 -1.20 -15.21
CA THR A 87 4.09 -2.48 -15.15
C THR A 87 4.36 -3.23 -13.85
N MET A 88 5.59 -3.12 -13.34
CA MET A 88 6.02 -3.68 -12.06
C MET A 88 6.48 -2.57 -11.13
N PHE A 89 5.99 -2.59 -9.90
CA PHE A 89 6.34 -1.62 -8.85
C PHE A 89 6.13 -2.22 -7.46
N GLU A 90 6.53 -1.51 -6.44
CA GLU A 90 6.28 -1.88 -5.05
C GLU A 90 5.30 -0.88 -4.44
N MET A 91 4.28 -1.39 -3.71
CA MET A 91 3.45 -0.59 -2.83
C MET A 91 3.93 -0.72 -1.41
N LEU A 92 4.28 0.42 -0.80
CA LEU A 92 4.57 0.50 0.62
C LEU A 92 3.23 0.58 1.36
N GLY A 93 2.90 -0.46 2.09
CA GLY A 93 1.59 -0.64 2.72
C GLY A 93 1.67 -0.62 4.24
N ASN A 94 0.68 0.02 4.87
CA ASN A 94 0.41 -0.11 6.29
C ASN A 94 -1.08 -0.42 6.49
N TRP A 95 -1.35 -1.42 7.30
CA TRP A 95 -2.67 -2.03 7.42
C TRP A 95 -3.08 -2.10 8.89
N SER A 96 -4.32 -1.70 9.17
CA SER A 96 -4.96 -1.82 10.48
C SER A 96 -6.22 -2.67 10.37
N PHE A 97 -6.24 -3.78 11.09
CA PHE A 97 -7.36 -4.70 11.13
C PHE A 97 -8.08 -4.58 12.48
N GLY A 98 -8.92 -3.53 12.60
CA GLY A 98 -9.70 -3.28 13.79
C GLY A 98 -8.92 -2.69 14.97
N ASP A 99 -7.75 -2.10 14.72
CA ASP A 99 -6.93 -1.44 15.74
C ASP A 99 -7.07 0.08 15.65
N TYR A 100 -6.24 0.75 14.83
CA TYR A 100 -6.38 2.19 14.60
C TYR A 100 -7.24 2.49 13.36
N PHE A 101 -7.66 3.75 13.22
CA PHE A 101 -8.50 4.16 12.10
C PHE A 101 -7.97 5.42 11.44
N LYS A 102 -8.83 6.34 11.00
CA LYS A 102 -8.45 7.46 10.13
C LYS A 102 -7.47 8.45 10.76
N ALA A 103 -7.70 8.83 12.02
CA ALA A 103 -6.93 9.86 12.69
C ALA A 103 -5.45 9.45 12.75
N GLU A 104 -5.19 8.29 13.33
CA GLU A 104 -3.82 7.77 13.46
C GLU A 104 -3.18 7.46 12.11
N ALA A 105 -3.97 7.01 11.13
CA ALA A 105 -3.46 6.78 9.78
C ALA A 105 -2.98 8.07 9.10
N ILE A 106 -3.72 9.17 9.29
CA ILE A 106 -3.34 10.49 8.79
C ILE A 106 -2.11 11.01 9.54
N ASP A 107 -2.09 10.87 10.87
CA ASP A 107 -0.94 11.29 11.69
C ASP A 107 0.35 10.54 11.28
N PHE A 108 0.28 9.22 11.07
CA PHE A 108 1.41 8.43 10.62
C PHE A 108 1.86 8.85 9.22
N ALA A 109 0.93 9.08 8.30
CA ALA A 109 1.26 9.51 6.95
C ALA A 109 1.94 10.88 6.96
N TRP A 110 1.41 11.84 7.72
CA TRP A 110 1.98 13.16 7.87
C TRP A 110 3.39 13.11 8.48
N GLU A 111 3.55 12.43 9.62
CA GLU A 111 4.84 12.25 10.28
C GLU A 111 5.87 11.61 9.33
N TYR A 112 5.47 10.55 8.61
CA TYR A 112 6.40 9.89 7.70
C TYR A 112 6.83 10.78 6.53
N ILE A 113 5.87 11.46 5.89
CA ILE A 113 6.14 12.28 4.70
C ILE A 113 6.93 13.55 5.08
N VAL A 114 6.51 14.24 6.13
CA VAL A 114 7.08 15.54 6.49
C VAL A 114 8.32 15.37 7.37
N ASP A 115 8.27 14.53 8.41
CA ASP A 115 9.33 14.46 9.39
C ASP A 115 10.41 13.44 9.02
N VAL A 116 10.06 12.33 8.37
CA VAL A 116 11.04 11.30 7.97
C VAL A 116 11.57 11.57 6.57
N LEU A 117 10.71 11.72 5.58
CA LEU A 117 11.12 11.97 4.19
C LEU A 117 11.53 13.42 3.92
N LYS A 118 11.20 14.36 4.83
CA LYS A 118 11.50 15.79 4.70
C LYS A 118 10.92 16.45 3.44
N ILE A 119 9.75 16.00 3.02
CA ILE A 119 9.01 16.63 1.92
C ILE A 119 8.38 17.91 2.44
N ASP A 120 8.60 19.03 1.73
CA ASP A 120 8.03 20.32 2.10
C ASP A 120 6.50 20.25 2.08
N PRO A 121 5.82 20.56 3.20
CA PRO A 121 4.36 20.61 3.27
C PRO A 121 3.71 21.48 2.19
N ALA A 122 4.38 22.52 1.71
CA ALA A 122 3.89 23.38 0.64
C ALA A 122 3.65 22.63 -0.69
N ASN A 123 4.28 21.46 -0.86
CA ASN A 123 4.12 20.60 -2.02
C ASN A 123 3.10 19.46 -1.81
N LEU A 124 2.43 19.43 -0.66
CA LEU A 124 1.48 18.39 -0.33
C LEU A 124 0.04 18.91 -0.49
N TYR A 125 -0.81 18.02 -0.99
CA TYR A 125 -2.25 18.24 -1.06
C TYR A 125 -2.93 17.13 -0.28
N GLU A 126 -3.65 17.49 0.77
CA GLU A 126 -4.48 16.55 1.48
C GLU A 126 -5.89 16.57 0.88
N ILE A 127 -6.30 15.45 0.30
CA ILE A 127 -7.64 15.28 -0.29
C ILE A 127 -8.61 14.70 0.76
N GLY A 128 -8.09 14.34 1.93
CA GLY A 128 -8.84 13.72 3.00
C GLY A 128 -9.16 12.24 2.72
N ARG A 129 -10.31 11.79 3.17
CA ARG A 129 -10.72 10.41 3.03
C ARG A 129 -11.22 10.10 1.63
N ALA A 130 -10.59 9.15 0.95
CA ALA A 130 -11.23 8.48 -0.17
C ALA A 130 -12.43 7.67 0.34
N SER A 131 -13.62 8.20 0.16
CA SER A 131 -14.85 7.52 0.51
C SER A 131 -15.30 6.68 -0.68
N CYS A 132 -15.41 5.37 -0.48
CA CYS A 132 -16.12 4.50 -1.43
C CYS A 132 -17.61 4.86 -1.55
N ARG A 133 -18.06 5.94 -0.94
CA ARG A 133 -19.41 6.49 -1.01
C ARG A 133 -19.54 7.69 -1.93
N GLU A 134 -18.63 7.96 -2.81
CA GLU A 134 -18.98 8.79 -3.95
C GLU A 134 -19.97 7.99 -4.79
N ARG A 135 -21.20 8.24 -4.46
CA ARG A 135 -22.29 7.89 -5.36
C ARG A 135 -22.14 8.78 -6.56
N VAL A 136 -22.02 8.14 -7.64
CA VAL A 136 -22.42 8.66 -8.94
C VAL A 136 -23.81 9.24 -8.85
#